data_e92038e1a5ff496cb7c7a407a52db513
#
_entry.id   e92038e1a5ff496cb7c7a407a52db513
#
_cell.length_a   1.000
_cell.length_b   1.000
_cell.length_c   1.000
_cell.angle_alpha   90.00
_cell.angle_beta   90.00
_cell.angle_gamma   90.00
#
_symmetry.space_group_name_H-M   'P 1'
#
loop_
_entity.id
_entity.type
_entity.pdbx_description
1 polymer ?
#
loop_
_entity_poly.entity_id
_entity_poly.type
_entity_poly.pdbx_seq_one_letter_code
_entity_poly.pdbx_strand_id
1 'polypeptide(L)'
;AGPCSVESEEQIISIAREVAAAGATMLRGGAFKPRTSPYAFQGLRAEGLELLLKAKKETGMPIVTEIMDLSHIDLFADVDLIQVGARNMQNFELLKELGHSDKPILLKRGLASTMQELLMSAEYIMAGGNENVILCERGIRTFETYTRNTMDVSAIPLLHEKTHLPIIGDPSHAAGISRMVEPLSLACTAAGADGLMIEVHNDPAHALCDGPQALRPDAFAKVVEKVKKVRTALDLGNAAE
;
A
#
# COMPACT_ATOMS: atom_id res chain seq x y z
N ALA A 1 3.94 -6.20 -1.61
CA ALA A 1 5.26 -5.56 -1.75
C ALA A 1 5.55 -5.25 -3.23
N GLY A 2 6.49 -4.32 -3.50
CA GLY A 2 6.90 -3.95 -4.85
C GLY A 2 7.33 -2.49 -4.96
N PRO A 3 7.70 -1.99 -6.16
CA PRO A 3 8.30 -0.68 -6.31
C PRO A 3 7.28 0.47 -6.12
N CYS A 4 7.76 1.66 -5.77
CA CYS A 4 6.91 2.85 -5.74
C CYS A 4 6.27 3.11 -7.10
N SER A 5 7.09 3.06 -8.16
CA SER A 5 6.66 3.18 -9.56
C SER A 5 7.15 2.02 -10.41
N VAL A 6 6.34 1.67 -11.41
CA VAL A 6 6.77 0.80 -12.50
C VAL A 6 7.62 1.64 -13.45
N GLU A 7 8.85 1.22 -13.72
CA GLU A 7 9.84 1.99 -14.46
C GLU A 7 10.27 1.29 -15.75
N SER A 8 10.28 -0.05 -15.75
CA SER A 8 10.57 -0.88 -16.91
C SER A 8 10.05 -2.30 -16.71
N GLU A 9 9.98 -3.07 -17.80
CA GLU A 9 9.62 -4.48 -17.76
C GLU A 9 10.63 -5.30 -16.92
N GLU A 10 11.91 -5.08 -17.13
CA GLU A 10 12.97 -5.77 -16.40
C GLU A 10 12.88 -5.51 -14.89
N GLN A 11 12.69 -4.25 -14.50
CA GLN A 11 12.54 -3.86 -13.09
C GLN A 11 11.37 -4.58 -12.44
N ILE A 12 10.17 -4.48 -13.01
CA ILE A 12 8.96 -4.99 -12.35
C ILE A 12 8.94 -6.50 -12.28
N ILE A 13 9.42 -7.21 -13.32
CA ILE A 13 9.50 -8.66 -13.32
C ILE A 13 10.55 -9.17 -12.33
N SER A 14 11.73 -8.56 -12.28
CA SER A 14 12.77 -8.91 -11.30
C SER A 14 12.24 -8.75 -9.88
N ILE A 15 11.67 -7.58 -9.55
CA ILE A 15 11.13 -7.31 -8.22
C ILE A 15 9.98 -8.28 -7.89
N ALA A 16 9.07 -8.54 -8.84
CA ALA A 16 7.95 -9.46 -8.61
C ALA A 16 8.41 -10.86 -8.23
N ARG A 17 9.40 -11.41 -8.91
CA ARG A 17 10.00 -12.71 -8.58
C ARG A 17 10.61 -12.72 -7.19
N GLU A 18 11.38 -11.70 -6.86
CA GLU A 18 12.11 -11.61 -5.60
C GLU A 18 11.15 -11.42 -4.40
N VAL A 19 10.13 -10.56 -4.53
CA VAL A 19 9.16 -10.37 -3.44
C VAL A 19 8.24 -11.59 -3.27
N ALA A 20 7.88 -12.28 -4.36
CA ALA A 20 7.13 -13.54 -4.29
C ALA A 20 7.94 -14.62 -3.56
N ALA A 21 9.21 -14.80 -3.90
CA ALA A 21 10.10 -15.74 -3.24
C ALA A 21 10.30 -15.44 -1.76
N ALA A 22 10.28 -14.16 -1.37
CA ALA A 22 10.34 -13.71 0.02
C ALA A 22 9.02 -13.89 0.80
N GLY A 23 7.91 -14.22 0.11
CA GLY A 23 6.62 -14.50 0.72
C GLY A 23 5.65 -13.32 0.73
N ALA A 24 5.81 -12.35 -0.18
CA ALA A 24 4.76 -11.37 -0.45
C ALA A 24 3.55 -12.05 -1.11
N THR A 25 2.35 -11.62 -0.76
CA THR A 25 1.08 -12.18 -1.27
C THR A 25 0.51 -11.41 -2.45
N MET A 26 0.90 -10.15 -2.62
CA MET A 26 0.46 -9.26 -3.68
C MET A 26 1.62 -8.41 -4.18
N LEU A 27 1.65 -8.15 -5.50
CA LEU A 27 2.60 -7.23 -6.12
C LEU A 27 1.97 -5.83 -6.16
N ARG A 28 2.64 -4.84 -5.56
CA ARG A 28 2.26 -3.43 -5.73
C ARG A 28 3.20 -2.73 -6.70
N GLY A 29 2.67 -1.80 -7.45
CA GLY A 29 3.46 -0.92 -8.32
C GLY A 29 2.62 0.25 -8.80
N GLY A 30 3.16 1.47 -8.77
CA GLY A 30 2.46 2.65 -9.27
C GLY A 30 2.62 2.78 -10.80
N ALA A 31 1.54 2.60 -11.56
CA ALA A 31 1.50 2.90 -12.99
C ALA A 31 1.28 4.40 -13.24
N PHE A 32 0.46 5.03 -12.40
CA PHE A 32 0.22 6.48 -12.33
C PHE A 32 0.82 7.04 -11.05
N LYS A 33 1.39 8.24 -11.10
CA LYS A 33 2.06 8.84 -9.93
C LYS A 33 1.58 10.27 -9.67
N PRO A 34 0.93 10.53 -8.50
CA PRO A 34 0.62 11.88 -8.08
C PRO A 34 1.91 12.56 -7.60
N ARG A 35 2.32 13.60 -8.29
CA ARG A 35 3.56 14.33 -7.96
C ARG A 35 3.27 15.76 -7.56
N THR A 36 3.97 16.24 -6.53
CA THR A 36 3.91 17.66 -6.13
C THR A 36 4.53 18.55 -7.21
N SER A 37 5.58 18.08 -7.89
CA SER A 37 6.22 18.79 -9.00
C SER A 37 5.73 18.23 -10.34
N PRO A 38 5.29 19.09 -11.30
CA PRO A 38 4.92 18.63 -12.64
C PRO A 38 6.12 18.14 -13.47
N TYR A 39 7.33 18.44 -13.04
CA TYR A 39 8.58 18.02 -13.70
C TYR A 39 9.07 16.64 -13.23
N ALA A 40 8.49 16.09 -12.16
CA ALA A 40 8.84 14.76 -11.68
C ALA A 40 8.22 13.67 -12.56
N PHE A 41 8.79 12.45 -12.51
CA PHE A 41 8.26 11.28 -13.21
C PHE A 41 6.79 11.02 -12.84
N GLN A 42 5.90 10.99 -13.84
CA GLN A 42 4.45 10.89 -13.67
C GLN A 42 3.92 9.45 -13.75
N GLY A 43 4.81 8.45 -13.91
CA GLY A 43 4.46 7.06 -14.17
C GLY A 43 4.33 6.74 -15.66
N LEU A 44 4.38 5.45 -15.98
CA LEU A 44 4.22 4.93 -17.36
C LEU A 44 2.74 4.84 -17.79
N ARG A 45 1.81 5.12 -16.90
CA ARG A 45 0.35 5.12 -17.16
C ARG A 45 -0.13 3.76 -17.70
N ALA A 46 -0.81 3.72 -18.86
CA ALA A 46 -1.33 2.48 -19.44
C ALA A 46 -0.23 1.45 -19.70
N GLU A 47 0.94 1.85 -20.19
CA GLU A 47 2.09 0.96 -20.35
C GLU A 47 2.51 0.35 -19.00
N GLY A 48 2.52 1.13 -17.93
CA GLY A 48 2.81 0.63 -16.57
C GLY A 48 1.81 -0.43 -16.09
N LEU A 49 0.52 -0.31 -16.46
CA LEU A 49 -0.48 -1.34 -16.20
C LEU A 49 -0.19 -2.63 -16.98
N GLU A 50 0.15 -2.51 -18.27
CA GLU A 50 0.52 -3.67 -19.10
C GLU A 50 1.73 -4.40 -18.52
N LEU A 51 2.74 -3.68 -18.02
CA LEU A 51 3.91 -4.25 -17.39
C LEU A 51 3.57 -4.97 -16.07
N LEU A 52 2.66 -4.42 -15.26
CA LEU A 52 2.13 -5.10 -14.07
C LEU A 52 1.38 -6.39 -14.42
N LEU A 53 0.58 -6.39 -15.48
CA LEU A 53 -0.13 -7.58 -15.97
C LEU A 53 0.83 -8.66 -16.47
N LYS A 54 1.93 -8.27 -17.11
CA LYS A 54 3.00 -9.22 -17.48
C LYS A 54 3.63 -9.85 -16.24
N ALA A 55 3.97 -9.05 -15.22
CA ALA A 55 4.52 -9.53 -13.96
C ALA A 55 3.54 -10.46 -13.22
N LYS A 56 2.24 -10.12 -13.19
CA LYS A 56 1.16 -10.98 -12.67
C LYS A 56 1.13 -12.33 -13.40
N LYS A 57 1.15 -12.32 -14.73
CA LYS A 57 1.12 -13.55 -15.54
C LYS A 57 2.32 -14.44 -15.25
N GLU A 58 3.49 -13.87 -15.02
CA GLU A 58 4.72 -14.60 -14.79
C GLU A 58 4.81 -15.19 -13.37
N THR A 59 4.35 -14.44 -12.36
CA THR A 59 4.52 -14.85 -10.96
C THR A 59 3.27 -15.45 -10.33
N GLY A 60 2.11 -15.26 -10.94
CA GLY A 60 0.81 -15.62 -10.38
C GLY A 60 0.36 -14.68 -9.24
N MET A 61 1.11 -13.62 -8.90
CA MET A 61 0.75 -12.70 -7.83
C MET A 61 -0.39 -11.77 -8.26
N PRO A 62 -1.43 -11.60 -7.44
CA PRO A 62 -2.39 -10.52 -7.63
C PRO A 62 -1.68 -9.15 -7.62
N ILE A 63 -2.20 -8.20 -8.37
CA ILE A 63 -1.62 -6.85 -8.48
C ILE A 63 -2.48 -5.80 -7.80
N VAL A 64 -1.82 -4.85 -7.14
CA VAL A 64 -2.41 -3.64 -6.59
C VAL A 64 -1.73 -2.40 -7.17
N THR A 65 -2.53 -1.47 -7.69
CA THR A 65 -2.02 -0.21 -8.25
C THR A 65 -2.99 0.94 -8.02
N GLU A 66 -2.45 2.16 -7.99
CA GLU A 66 -3.20 3.37 -7.65
C GLU A 66 -3.97 3.92 -8.84
N ILE A 67 -5.27 4.16 -8.66
CA ILE A 67 -6.08 4.96 -9.58
C ILE A 67 -5.99 6.44 -9.19
N MET A 68 -5.85 7.30 -10.19
CA MET A 68 -5.71 8.74 -9.99
C MET A 68 -6.96 9.53 -10.33
N ASP A 69 -7.70 9.08 -11.33
CA ASP A 69 -8.82 9.79 -11.95
C ASP A 69 -9.83 8.82 -12.52
N LEU A 70 -11.11 9.22 -12.54
CA LEU A 70 -12.20 8.42 -13.08
C LEU A 70 -12.03 8.07 -14.56
N SER A 71 -11.42 8.95 -15.34
CA SER A 71 -11.16 8.71 -16.78
C SER A 71 -10.25 7.50 -17.04
N HIS A 72 -9.61 6.95 -16.01
CA HIS A 72 -8.75 5.78 -16.13
C HIS A 72 -9.43 4.47 -15.71
N ILE A 73 -10.69 4.50 -15.23
CA ILE A 73 -11.32 3.34 -14.60
C ILE A 73 -11.36 2.10 -15.51
N ASP A 74 -11.62 2.30 -16.80
CA ASP A 74 -11.66 1.20 -17.77
C ASP A 74 -10.33 0.48 -17.93
N LEU A 75 -9.22 1.17 -17.66
CA LEU A 75 -7.87 0.56 -17.70
C LEU A 75 -7.62 -0.41 -16.55
N PHE A 76 -8.43 -0.37 -15.49
CA PHE A 76 -8.28 -1.18 -14.29
C PHE A 76 -9.05 -2.51 -14.32
N ALA A 77 -9.65 -2.88 -15.45
CA ALA A 77 -10.46 -4.10 -15.57
C ALA A 77 -9.73 -5.37 -15.11
N ASP A 78 -8.43 -5.50 -15.39
CA ASP A 78 -7.61 -6.67 -15.03
C ASP A 78 -6.79 -6.49 -13.74
N VAL A 79 -6.93 -5.37 -13.05
CA VAL A 79 -6.33 -5.10 -11.73
C VAL A 79 -7.12 -5.84 -10.66
N ASP A 80 -6.42 -6.48 -9.70
CA ASP A 80 -7.06 -7.28 -8.65
C ASP A 80 -7.50 -6.44 -7.44
N LEU A 81 -6.74 -5.39 -7.11
CA LEU A 81 -7.00 -4.50 -5.99
C LEU A 81 -6.68 -3.06 -6.42
N ILE A 82 -7.69 -2.19 -6.39
CA ILE A 82 -7.52 -0.78 -6.76
C ILE A 82 -7.11 0.02 -5.51
N GLN A 83 -5.96 0.69 -5.57
CA GLN A 83 -5.55 1.60 -4.51
C GLN A 83 -6.09 3.00 -4.74
N VAL A 84 -6.69 3.58 -3.70
CA VAL A 84 -6.97 5.01 -3.60
C VAL A 84 -5.88 5.65 -2.74
N GLY A 85 -5.07 6.51 -3.34
CA GLY A 85 -3.97 7.18 -2.66
C GLY A 85 -4.44 8.18 -1.60
N ALA A 86 -3.57 8.50 -0.66
CA ALA A 86 -3.86 9.39 0.46
C ALA A 86 -4.37 10.79 0.03
N ARG A 87 -3.94 11.29 -1.12
CA ARG A 87 -4.40 12.57 -1.67
C ARG A 87 -5.81 12.52 -2.25
N ASN A 88 -6.30 11.31 -2.58
CA ASN A 88 -7.63 11.05 -3.13
C ASN A 88 -8.61 10.47 -2.10
N MET A 89 -8.21 10.36 -0.81
CA MET A 89 -9.09 9.81 0.24
C MET A 89 -10.43 10.54 0.31
N GLN A 90 -10.47 11.83 0.04
CA GLN A 90 -11.67 12.66 0.07
C GLN A 90 -12.13 13.08 -1.34
N ASN A 91 -11.68 12.40 -2.38
CA ASN A 91 -12.23 12.56 -3.72
C ASN A 91 -13.53 11.75 -3.83
N PHE A 92 -14.62 12.31 -3.28
CA PHE A 92 -15.89 11.61 -3.12
C PHE A 92 -16.50 11.16 -4.43
N GLU A 93 -16.28 11.87 -5.53
CA GLU A 93 -16.77 11.43 -6.86
C GLU A 93 -16.04 10.15 -7.31
N LEU A 94 -14.71 10.07 -7.09
CA LEU A 94 -13.95 8.84 -7.34
C LEU A 94 -14.44 7.70 -6.43
N LEU A 95 -14.67 7.98 -5.14
CA LEU A 95 -15.09 6.95 -4.18
C LEU A 95 -16.48 6.40 -4.51
N LYS A 96 -17.44 7.26 -4.90
CA LYS A 96 -18.78 6.82 -5.33
C LYS A 96 -18.71 5.89 -6.53
N GLU A 97 -17.92 6.24 -7.53
CA GLU A 97 -17.77 5.40 -8.74
C GLU A 97 -17.12 4.06 -8.43
N LEU A 98 -16.07 4.05 -7.59
CA LEU A 98 -15.45 2.81 -7.11
C LEU A 98 -16.42 1.97 -6.27
N GLY A 99 -17.40 2.59 -5.62
CA GLY A 99 -18.50 1.93 -4.94
C GLY A 99 -19.40 1.09 -5.86
N HIS A 100 -19.47 1.40 -7.14
CA HIS A 100 -20.21 0.63 -8.15
C HIS A 100 -19.37 -0.47 -8.82
N SER A 101 -18.09 -0.59 -8.43
CA SER A 101 -17.17 -1.61 -8.93
C SER A 101 -17.19 -2.86 -8.06
N ASP A 102 -17.02 -4.04 -8.66
CA ASP A 102 -16.81 -5.30 -7.93
C ASP A 102 -15.36 -5.50 -7.45
N LYS A 103 -14.46 -4.57 -7.78
CA LYS A 103 -13.05 -4.66 -7.42
C LYS A 103 -12.83 -4.29 -5.95
N PRO A 104 -12.02 -5.06 -5.19
CA PRO A 104 -11.60 -4.63 -3.87
C PRO A 104 -10.86 -3.29 -3.91
N ILE A 105 -11.06 -2.47 -2.88
CA ILE A 105 -10.47 -1.11 -2.80
C ILE A 105 -9.56 -1.02 -1.58
N LEU A 106 -8.31 -0.62 -1.80
CA LEU A 106 -7.37 -0.24 -0.74
C LEU A 106 -7.41 1.27 -0.55
N LEU A 107 -8.01 1.73 0.53
CA LEU A 107 -8.17 3.14 0.85
C LEU A 107 -7.09 3.61 1.81
N LYS A 108 -6.19 4.49 1.36
CA LYS A 108 -5.11 5.05 2.18
C LYS A 108 -5.56 6.30 2.93
N ARG A 109 -5.28 6.34 4.24
CA ARG A 109 -5.55 7.49 5.10
C ARG A 109 -4.86 8.75 4.56
N GLY A 110 -5.57 9.86 4.52
CA GLY A 110 -5.04 11.17 4.15
C GLY A 110 -3.99 11.66 5.15
N LEU A 111 -3.09 12.51 4.68
CA LEU A 111 -1.92 12.99 5.45
C LEU A 111 -2.29 13.77 6.73
N ALA A 112 -3.45 14.40 6.75
CA ALA A 112 -3.96 15.19 7.89
C ALA A 112 -5.40 14.80 8.23
N SER A 113 -5.80 13.56 7.88
CA SER A 113 -7.17 13.08 8.08
C SER A 113 -7.31 12.34 9.39
N THR A 114 -8.42 12.59 10.06
CA THR A 114 -8.85 11.84 11.25
C THR A 114 -9.26 10.41 10.87
N MET A 115 -9.33 9.51 11.84
CA MET A 115 -9.89 8.17 11.65
C MET A 115 -11.37 8.23 11.23
N GLN A 116 -12.14 9.17 11.78
CA GLN A 116 -13.54 9.38 11.41
C GLN A 116 -13.69 9.74 9.93
N GLU A 117 -12.83 10.62 9.39
CA GLU A 117 -12.84 10.98 7.97
C GLU A 117 -12.46 9.78 7.09
N LEU A 118 -11.50 8.93 7.52
CA LEU A 118 -11.16 7.70 6.82
C LEU A 118 -12.34 6.72 6.77
N LEU A 119 -13.03 6.52 7.91
CA LEU A 119 -14.22 5.66 7.98
C LEU A 119 -15.35 6.19 7.10
N MET A 120 -15.61 7.51 7.13
CA MET A 120 -16.62 8.11 6.26
C MET A 120 -16.27 7.99 4.77
N SER A 121 -15.00 8.06 4.43
CA SER A 121 -14.54 7.81 3.05
C SER A 121 -14.75 6.35 2.63
N ALA A 122 -14.54 5.39 3.53
CA ALA A 122 -14.89 3.99 3.28
C ALA A 122 -16.41 3.79 3.10
N GLU A 123 -17.23 4.48 3.90
CA GLU A 123 -18.70 4.47 3.77
C GLU A 123 -19.17 4.98 2.40
N TYR A 124 -18.50 5.95 1.80
CA TYR A 124 -18.82 6.40 0.43
C TYR A 124 -18.68 5.28 -0.60
N ILE A 125 -17.68 4.40 -0.44
CA ILE A 125 -17.50 3.24 -1.31
C ILE A 125 -18.57 2.19 -1.02
N MET A 126 -18.75 1.85 0.27
CA MET A 126 -19.68 0.81 0.71
C MET A 126 -21.14 1.16 0.40
N ALA A 127 -21.52 2.44 0.50
CA ALA A 127 -22.86 2.91 0.14
C ALA A 127 -23.18 2.74 -1.35
N GLY A 128 -22.18 2.60 -2.22
CA GLY A 128 -22.32 2.23 -3.64
C GLY A 128 -22.57 0.74 -3.87
N GLY A 129 -22.42 -0.09 -2.84
CA GLY A 129 -22.60 -1.55 -2.88
C GLY A 129 -21.30 -2.35 -2.82
N ASN A 130 -20.13 -1.70 -2.83
CA ASN A 130 -18.84 -2.38 -2.75
C ASN A 130 -18.36 -2.47 -1.29
N GLU A 131 -18.57 -3.61 -0.65
CA GLU A 131 -18.14 -3.87 0.72
C GLU A 131 -16.67 -4.36 0.84
N ASN A 132 -15.99 -4.57 -0.28
CA ASN A 132 -14.62 -5.07 -0.32
C ASN A 132 -13.61 -3.93 -0.14
N VAL A 133 -13.55 -3.35 1.05
CA VAL A 133 -12.66 -2.22 1.37
C VAL A 133 -11.60 -2.64 2.38
N ILE A 134 -10.35 -2.26 2.14
CA ILE A 134 -9.22 -2.41 3.05
C ILE A 134 -8.74 -1.02 3.44
N LEU A 135 -8.57 -0.75 4.73
CA LEU A 135 -8.02 0.51 5.22
C LEU A 135 -6.50 0.43 5.32
N CYS A 136 -5.82 1.54 5.03
CA CYS A 136 -4.37 1.60 5.12
C CYS A 136 -3.90 2.83 5.92
N GLU A 137 -3.32 2.58 7.10
CA GLU A 137 -2.58 3.58 7.85
C GLU A 137 -1.20 3.76 7.22
N ARG A 138 -0.85 5.01 6.87
CA ARG A 138 0.39 5.34 6.15
C ARG A 138 1.16 6.54 6.73
N GLY A 139 0.85 6.87 7.95
CA GLY A 139 1.41 8.03 8.64
C GLY A 139 0.63 9.32 8.40
N ILE A 140 0.66 10.16 9.40
CA ILE A 140 0.03 11.49 9.42
C ILE A 140 1.08 12.59 9.58
N ARG A 141 0.79 13.77 9.09
CA ARG A 141 1.60 14.96 9.33
C ARG A 141 1.49 15.38 10.79
N THR A 142 2.63 15.57 11.41
CA THR A 142 2.76 16.12 12.75
C THR A 142 3.79 17.27 12.73
N PHE A 143 4.12 17.80 13.88
CA PHE A 143 5.20 18.78 14.02
C PHE A 143 6.61 18.15 13.86
N GLU A 144 6.72 16.80 13.92
CA GLU A 144 7.99 16.09 13.80
C GLU A 144 8.48 16.09 12.35
N THR A 145 9.78 16.27 12.15
CA THR A 145 10.42 16.40 10.82
C THR A 145 11.51 15.36 10.55
N TYR A 146 11.88 14.53 11.52
CA TYR A 146 12.87 13.47 11.32
C TYR A 146 12.40 12.33 10.42
N THR A 147 11.10 12.14 10.31
CA THR A 147 10.45 11.24 9.34
C THR A 147 9.50 12.03 8.45
N ARG A 148 9.18 11.50 7.28
CA ARG A 148 8.24 12.15 6.34
C ARG A 148 6.87 12.40 6.99
N ASN A 149 6.36 11.39 7.72
CA ASN A 149 5.14 11.44 8.51
C ASN A 149 5.37 10.62 9.78
N THR A 150 4.53 10.83 10.78
CA THR A 150 4.48 10.01 11.99
C THR A 150 3.55 8.82 11.75
N MET A 151 4.06 7.58 11.89
CA MET A 151 3.22 6.39 11.83
C MET A 151 2.30 6.35 13.03
N ASP A 152 0.99 6.42 12.80
CA ASP A 152 -0.01 6.34 13.87
C ASP A 152 -0.37 4.87 14.12
N VAL A 153 0.50 4.18 14.85
CA VAL A 153 0.31 2.76 15.19
C VAL A 153 -0.96 2.55 16.00
N SER A 154 -1.35 3.54 16.82
CA SER A 154 -2.57 3.48 17.64
C SER A 154 -3.86 3.44 16.81
N ALA A 155 -3.81 3.92 15.56
CA ALA A 155 -4.95 3.85 14.66
C ALA A 155 -5.37 2.41 14.35
N ILE A 156 -4.44 1.45 14.34
CA ILE A 156 -4.71 0.06 13.97
C ILE A 156 -5.72 -0.59 14.94
N PRO A 157 -5.44 -0.71 16.25
CA PRO A 157 -6.39 -1.30 17.19
C PRO A 157 -7.68 -0.48 17.32
N LEU A 158 -7.61 0.85 17.28
CA LEU A 158 -8.79 1.70 17.36
C LEU A 158 -9.73 1.55 16.16
N LEU A 159 -9.19 1.36 14.95
CA LEU A 159 -10.01 1.07 13.77
C LEU A 159 -10.65 -0.31 13.86
N HIS A 160 -9.96 -1.33 14.37
CA HIS A 160 -10.56 -2.66 14.60
C HIS A 160 -11.73 -2.62 15.60
N GLU A 161 -11.75 -1.69 16.57
CA GLU A 161 -12.89 -1.47 17.44
C GLU A 161 -14.10 -0.82 16.73
N LYS A 162 -13.86 -0.10 15.63
CA LYS A 162 -14.88 0.72 14.95
C LYS A 162 -15.43 0.10 13.68
N THR A 163 -14.70 -0.84 13.06
CA THR A 163 -15.09 -1.44 11.79
C THR A 163 -14.63 -2.88 11.70
N HIS A 164 -15.30 -3.65 10.86
CA HIS A 164 -14.92 -5.02 10.49
C HIS A 164 -13.91 -5.07 9.32
N LEU A 165 -13.59 -3.92 8.73
CA LEU A 165 -12.71 -3.85 7.56
C LEU A 165 -11.27 -4.22 7.93
N PRO A 166 -10.54 -4.94 7.06
CA PRO A 166 -9.11 -5.19 7.27
C PRO A 166 -8.29 -3.89 7.31
N ILE A 167 -7.26 -3.87 8.15
CA ILE A 167 -6.40 -2.70 8.35
C ILE A 167 -4.95 -3.08 8.09
N ILE A 168 -4.31 -2.44 7.14
CA ILE A 168 -2.90 -2.63 6.85
C ILE A 168 -2.06 -1.40 7.20
N GLY A 169 -0.78 -1.62 7.50
CA GLY A 169 0.20 -0.56 7.71
C GLY A 169 1.09 -0.34 6.51
N ASP A 170 1.43 0.92 6.21
CA ASP A 170 2.39 1.31 5.17
C ASP A 170 3.56 2.08 5.80
N PRO A 171 4.54 1.37 6.35
CA PRO A 171 5.70 1.97 7.01
C PRO A 171 6.62 2.70 6.03
N SER A 172 6.67 2.30 4.76
CA SER A 172 7.49 2.94 3.74
C SER A 172 7.10 4.38 3.51
N HIS A 173 5.80 4.65 3.28
CA HIS A 173 5.31 6.01 3.09
C HIS A 173 5.18 6.80 4.40
N ALA A 174 5.02 6.12 5.54
CA ALA A 174 5.04 6.78 6.83
C ALA A 174 6.40 7.38 7.13
N ALA A 175 7.43 6.57 7.17
CA ALA A 175 8.77 7.02 7.53
C ALA A 175 9.48 7.82 6.44
N GLY A 176 9.36 7.39 5.17
CA GLY A 176 10.12 7.97 4.06
C GLY A 176 11.61 7.62 4.10
N ILE A 177 12.03 6.68 4.95
CA ILE A 177 13.42 6.29 5.21
C ILE A 177 13.48 4.76 5.39
N SER A 178 14.27 4.08 4.54
CA SER A 178 14.32 2.60 4.49
C SER A 178 14.67 1.93 5.81
N ARG A 179 15.62 2.50 6.60
CA ARG A 179 16.01 1.93 7.90
C ARG A 179 14.89 1.90 8.95
N MET A 180 13.83 2.70 8.75
CA MET A 180 12.66 2.75 9.64
C MET A 180 11.56 1.77 9.23
N VAL A 181 11.63 1.19 8.04
CA VAL A 181 10.59 0.28 7.54
C VAL A 181 10.49 -0.97 8.40
N GLU A 182 11.60 -1.60 8.75
CA GLU A 182 11.59 -2.80 9.60
C GLU A 182 10.95 -2.53 10.99
N PRO A 183 11.45 -1.59 11.81
CA PRO A 183 10.87 -1.38 13.15
C PRO A 183 9.40 -0.98 13.09
N LEU A 184 8.97 -0.18 12.12
CA LEU A 184 7.58 0.20 11.97
C LEU A 184 6.70 -0.95 11.45
N SER A 185 7.23 -1.84 10.60
CA SER A 185 6.55 -3.07 10.20
C SER A 185 6.24 -3.95 11.40
N LEU A 186 7.24 -4.15 12.28
CA LEU A 186 7.06 -4.94 13.50
C LEU A 186 6.07 -4.29 14.46
N ALA A 187 6.11 -2.97 14.61
CA ALA A 187 5.17 -2.23 15.45
C ALA A 187 3.73 -2.34 14.93
N CYS A 188 3.49 -2.19 13.62
CA CYS A 188 2.17 -2.38 13.01
C CYS A 188 1.67 -3.81 13.21
N THR A 189 2.53 -4.80 13.00
CA THR A 189 2.18 -6.22 13.22
C THR A 189 1.82 -6.47 14.68
N ALA A 190 2.62 -5.95 15.62
CA ALA A 190 2.36 -6.09 17.06
C ALA A 190 1.07 -5.39 17.50
N ALA A 191 0.68 -4.30 16.82
CA ALA A 191 -0.58 -3.60 17.05
C ALA A 191 -1.81 -4.30 16.42
N GLY A 192 -1.60 -5.43 15.72
CA GLY A 192 -2.69 -6.23 15.15
C GLY A 192 -3.00 -5.94 13.69
N ALA A 193 -2.13 -5.28 12.93
CA ALA A 193 -2.36 -5.06 11.50
C ALA A 193 -2.58 -6.38 10.75
N ASP A 194 -3.60 -6.42 9.87
CA ASP A 194 -3.92 -7.58 9.04
C ASP A 194 -2.90 -7.80 7.92
N GLY A 195 -2.18 -6.76 7.55
CA GLY A 195 -1.14 -6.81 6.53
C GLY A 195 -0.24 -5.58 6.54
N LEU A 196 0.72 -5.61 5.63
CA LEU A 196 1.69 -4.52 5.45
C LEU A 196 1.85 -4.20 3.95
N MET A 197 2.03 -2.92 3.65
CA MET A 197 2.47 -2.46 2.34
C MET A 197 3.92 -1.97 2.44
N ILE A 198 4.83 -2.61 1.72
CA ILE A 198 6.26 -2.28 1.78
C ILE A 198 6.80 -2.01 0.38
N GLU A 199 7.50 -0.89 0.23
CA GLU A 199 8.18 -0.57 -1.02
C GLU A 199 9.49 -1.32 -1.14
N VAL A 200 9.67 -2.00 -2.28
CA VAL A 200 10.86 -2.78 -2.62
C VAL A 200 11.35 -2.37 -3.99
N HIS A 201 12.65 -2.16 -4.12
CA HIS A 201 13.29 -1.81 -5.38
C HIS A 201 14.63 -2.54 -5.50
N ASN A 202 14.94 -3.07 -6.68
CA ASN A 202 16.21 -3.77 -6.93
C ASN A 202 17.42 -2.82 -6.93
N ASP A 203 17.20 -1.53 -7.29
CA ASP A 203 18.23 -0.48 -7.24
C ASP A 203 17.66 0.84 -6.68
N PRO A 204 17.46 0.96 -5.36
CA PRO A 204 16.86 2.15 -4.75
C PRO A 204 17.60 3.46 -5.00
N ALA A 205 18.92 3.39 -5.27
CA ALA A 205 19.73 4.58 -5.51
C ALA A 205 19.37 5.28 -6.82
N HIS A 206 18.91 4.53 -7.82
CA HIS A 206 18.53 5.04 -9.14
C HIS A 206 17.01 5.01 -9.38
N ALA A 207 16.21 4.72 -8.37
CA ALA A 207 14.76 4.72 -8.48
C ALA A 207 14.22 6.09 -8.90
N LEU A 208 13.32 6.12 -9.88
CA LEU A 208 12.68 7.35 -10.37
C LEU A 208 11.71 7.95 -9.35
N CYS A 209 11.29 7.17 -8.36
CA CYS A 209 10.34 7.57 -7.33
C CYS A 209 10.67 6.92 -5.98
N ASP A 210 10.70 7.74 -4.91
CA ASP A 210 10.76 7.34 -3.50
C ASP A 210 11.87 6.33 -3.13
N GLY A 211 13.00 6.32 -3.84
CA GLY A 211 14.15 5.45 -3.58
C GLY A 211 14.62 5.40 -2.12
N PRO A 212 14.72 6.55 -1.38
CA PRO A 212 15.18 6.56 0.01
C PRO A 212 14.38 5.70 0.99
N GLN A 213 13.10 5.39 0.69
CA GLN A 213 12.25 4.56 1.54
C GLN A 213 12.14 3.11 1.09
N ALA A 214 12.56 2.78 -0.14
CA ALA A 214 12.47 1.43 -0.67
C ALA A 214 13.52 0.51 -0.03
N LEU A 215 13.10 -0.71 0.30
CA LEU A 215 14.01 -1.77 0.70
C LEU A 215 14.61 -2.47 -0.53
N ARG A 216 15.81 -2.99 -0.39
CA ARG A 216 16.31 -4.00 -1.33
C ARG A 216 15.60 -5.34 -1.05
N PRO A 217 15.48 -6.24 -2.05
CA PRO A 217 14.79 -7.52 -1.88
C PRO A 217 15.31 -8.38 -0.73
N ASP A 218 16.63 -8.41 -0.51
CA ASP A 218 17.24 -9.15 0.59
C ASP A 218 16.88 -8.59 1.98
N ALA A 219 16.78 -7.27 2.09
CA ALA A 219 16.33 -6.62 3.31
C ALA A 219 14.82 -6.86 3.54
N PHE A 220 14.01 -6.85 2.47
CA PHE A 220 12.59 -7.17 2.55
C PHE A 220 12.37 -8.61 3.06
N ALA A 221 13.11 -9.60 2.53
CA ALA A 221 13.01 -10.99 3.00
C ALA A 221 13.25 -11.12 4.51
N LYS A 222 14.25 -10.39 5.07
CA LYS A 222 14.51 -10.36 6.51
C LYS A 222 13.37 -9.74 7.31
N VAL A 223 12.74 -8.68 6.76
CA VAL A 223 11.56 -8.08 7.41
C VAL A 223 10.40 -9.08 7.45
N VAL A 224 10.12 -9.79 6.36
CA VAL A 224 9.07 -10.81 6.31
C VAL A 224 9.30 -11.92 7.36
N GLU A 225 10.52 -12.40 7.51
CA GLU A 225 10.84 -13.40 8.54
C GLU A 225 10.54 -12.90 9.97
N LYS A 226 10.92 -11.65 10.27
CA LYS A 226 10.68 -11.05 11.58
C LYS A 226 9.20 -10.79 11.83
N VAL A 227 8.47 -10.29 10.82
CA VAL A 227 7.02 -10.08 10.88
C VAL A 227 6.29 -11.38 11.18
N LYS A 228 6.65 -12.48 10.51
CA LYS A 228 6.09 -13.81 10.77
C LYS A 228 6.33 -14.26 12.21
N LYS A 229 7.52 -14.02 12.78
CA LYS A 229 7.83 -14.35 14.18
C LYS A 229 6.96 -13.56 15.16
N VAL A 230 6.79 -12.25 14.93
CA VAL A 230 5.92 -11.40 15.77
C VAL A 230 4.48 -11.91 15.69
N ARG A 231 3.96 -12.19 14.49
CA ARG A 231 2.60 -12.73 14.30
C ARG A 231 2.40 -14.04 15.03
N THR A 232 3.32 -14.99 14.88
CA THR A 232 3.26 -16.28 15.60
C THR A 232 3.25 -16.09 17.12
N ALA A 233 4.04 -15.14 17.64
CA ALA A 233 4.07 -14.89 19.09
C ALA A 233 2.72 -14.34 19.61
N LEU A 234 2.05 -13.50 18.83
CA LEU A 234 0.70 -12.99 19.16
C LEU A 234 -0.36 -14.10 19.11
N ASP A 235 -0.33 -14.95 18.06
CA ASP A 235 -1.28 -16.05 17.90
C ASP A 235 -1.14 -17.09 19.01
N LEU A 236 0.08 -17.37 19.50
CA LEU A 236 0.31 -18.25 20.65
C LEU A 236 -0.20 -17.66 21.96
N GLY A 237 -0.16 -16.33 22.11
CA GLY A 237 -0.74 -15.64 23.27
C GLY A 237 -2.26 -15.79 23.35
N ASN A 238 -2.93 -15.72 22.20
CA ASN A 238 -4.39 -15.86 22.10
C ASN A 238 -4.89 -17.31 22.28
N ALA A 239 -4.04 -18.30 22.06
CA ALA A 239 -4.39 -19.72 22.24
C ALA A 239 -4.29 -20.19 23.71
N ALA A 240 -3.85 -19.33 24.62
CA ALA A 240 -3.67 -19.63 26.05
C ALA A 240 -4.81 -19.09 26.94
N GLU A 241 -5.81 -18.39 26.36
CA GLU A 241 -7.05 -17.95 27.00
C GLU A 241 -8.22 -18.89 26.61
#